data_0935e83fd9accdd4b4b892736ce5e4b7
#
_entry.id   0935e83fd9accdd4b4b892736ce5e4b7
#
_cell.length_a   1.000
_cell.length_b   1.000
_cell.length_c   1.000
_cell.angle_alpha   90.00
_cell.angle_beta   90.00
_cell.angle_gamma   90.00
#
_symmetry.space_group_name_H-M   'P 1'
#
loop_
_entity.id
_entity.type
_entity.pdbx_description
1 polymer ?
#
loop_
_entity_poly.entity_id
_entity_poly.type
_entity_poly.pdbx_seq_one_letter_code
_entity_poly.pdbx_strand_id
1 'polypeptide(L)'
;MVDGLVSGEEAGGVTGPPDHVLRNRVAWDRRADDSAGPGLRNWTAAEPGWGVWKVPEAQLGILPPDLAGTDSLELGCGTAYISAWLARRGARPVGLDNSAA
;
A
#
# COMPACT_ATOMS: atom_id res chain seq x y z
N MET A 1 -2.52 -4.06 -7.31
CA MET A 1 -1.65 -2.86 -7.30
C MET A 1 -1.59 -2.27 -8.69
N VAL A 2 -1.70 -0.97 -8.77
CA VAL A 2 -1.62 -0.24 -10.04
C VAL A 2 -0.32 0.54 -10.06
N ASP A 3 0.52 0.31 -11.05
CA ASP A 3 1.75 1.04 -11.26
C ASP A 3 1.54 2.07 -12.39
N GLY A 4 2.14 3.25 -12.25
CA GLY A 4 2.09 4.27 -13.28
C GLY A 4 0.71 4.85 -13.54
N LEU A 5 -0.10 4.96 -12.51
CA LEU A 5 -1.46 5.45 -12.61
C LEU A 5 -1.55 6.86 -13.20
N VAL A 6 -0.58 7.68 -12.94
CA VAL A 6 -0.53 9.04 -13.46
C VAL A 6 0.30 9.04 -14.72
N SER A 7 -0.35 9.00 -15.82
CA SER A 7 0.24 9.35 -17.10
C SER A 7 0.20 10.85 -17.31
N GLY A 8 0.56 11.63 -16.30
CA GLY A 8 0.47 13.07 -16.40
C GLY A 8 1.03 13.58 -17.71
N GLU A 9 0.28 14.42 -18.37
CA GLU A 9 0.77 15.14 -19.52
C GLU A 9 1.99 15.94 -19.13
N GLU A 10 3.14 15.43 -19.49
CA GLU A 10 4.38 16.05 -19.13
C GLU A 10 4.64 17.23 -20.02
N ALA A 11 4.35 18.40 -19.50
CA ALA A 11 4.74 19.63 -20.15
C ALA A 11 6.26 19.76 -20.14
N GLY A 12 6.86 20.00 -21.29
CA GLY A 12 8.29 20.32 -21.38
C GLY A 12 9.23 19.17 -21.72
N GLY A 13 8.72 18.01 -22.12
CA GLY A 13 9.56 16.97 -22.72
C GLY A 13 10.34 16.11 -21.73
N VAL A 14 10.05 16.19 -20.46
CA VAL A 14 10.57 15.22 -19.47
C VAL A 14 9.79 13.93 -19.62
N THR A 15 10.48 12.86 -20.00
CA THR A 15 9.90 11.54 -20.14
C THR A 15 10.34 10.65 -18.98
N GLY A 16 9.37 10.06 -18.30
CA GLY A 16 9.61 9.15 -17.20
C GLY A 16 9.77 9.84 -15.84
N PRO A 17 9.86 9.03 -14.77
CA PRO A 17 9.96 9.55 -13.42
C PRO A 17 11.34 10.18 -13.14
N PRO A 18 11.41 11.13 -12.18
CA PRO A 18 12.68 11.72 -11.77
C PRO A 18 13.65 10.67 -11.21
N ASP A 19 14.96 10.96 -11.30
CA ASP A 19 16.02 10.04 -10.86
C ASP A 19 15.88 9.54 -9.43
N HIS A 20 15.45 10.41 -8.52
CA HIS A 20 15.28 10.00 -7.12
C HIS A 20 14.15 8.97 -6.97
N VAL A 21 13.12 9.05 -7.79
CA VAL A 21 12.04 8.07 -7.81
C VAL A 21 12.55 6.72 -8.30
N LEU A 22 13.38 6.73 -9.34
CA LEU A 22 14.00 5.51 -9.87
C LEU A 22 14.95 4.86 -8.85
N ARG A 23 15.78 5.67 -8.19
CA ARG A 23 16.66 5.16 -7.12
C ARG A 23 15.87 4.55 -5.96
N ASN A 24 14.80 5.19 -5.56
CA ASN A 24 13.91 4.66 -4.52
C ASN A 24 13.26 3.36 -4.96
N ARG A 25 12.82 3.27 -6.20
CA ARG A 25 12.25 2.03 -6.75
C ARG A 25 13.24 0.87 -6.62
N VAL A 26 14.47 1.07 -7.09
CA VAL A 26 15.51 0.04 -6.98
C VAL A 26 15.78 -0.37 -5.52
N ALA A 27 15.82 0.61 -4.63
CA ALA A 27 16.06 0.34 -3.20
C ALA A 27 14.92 -0.49 -2.58
N TRP A 28 13.68 -0.17 -2.89
CA TRP A 28 12.53 -0.92 -2.38
C TRP A 28 12.37 -2.29 -3.02
N ASP A 29 12.68 -2.41 -4.33
CA ASP A 29 12.66 -3.70 -5.01
C ASP A 29 13.65 -4.69 -4.36
N ARG A 30 14.83 -4.21 -3.97
CA ARG A 30 15.81 -5.03 -3.25
C ARG A 30 15.36 -5.49 -1.89
N ARG A 31 14.45 -4.75 -1.24
CA ARG A 31 13.93 -5.06 0.09
C ARG A 31 12.61 -5.81 0.05
N ALA A 32 12.05 -6.03 -1.13
CA ALA A 32 10.72 -6.62 -1.25
C ALA A 32 10.66 -8.02 -0.62
N ASP A 33 11.69 -8.83 -0.81
CA ASP A 33 11.75 -10.17 -0.23
C ASP A 33 11.77 -10.15 1.30
N ASP A 34 12.42 -9.16 1.90
CA ASP A 34 12.45 -8.98 3.36
C ASP A 34 11.06 -8.69 3.94
N SER A 35 10.18 -8.11 3.13
CA SER A 35 8.83 -7.74 3.53
C SER A 35 7.81 -8.86 3.34
N ALA A 36 8.13 -9.89 2.56
CA ALA A 36 7.16 -10.93 2.19
C ALA A 36 6.67 -11.73 3.40
N GLY A 37 7.57 -12.15 4.30
CA GLY A 37 7.20 -12.88 5.51
C GLY A 37 6.36 -12.05 6.48
N PRO A 38 6.82 -10.85 6.89
CA PRO A 38 6.01 -9.94 7.69
C PRO A 38 4.67 -9.60 7.03
N GLY A 39 4.64 -9.41 5.71
CA GLY A 39 3.43 -9.16 4.95
C GLY A 39 2.42 -10.28 5.08
N LEU A 40 2.84 -11.53 4.94
CA LEU A 40 1.96 -12.67 5.10
C LEU A 40 1.38 -12.75 6.52
N ARG A 41 2.20 -12.52 7.54
CA ARG A 41 1.71 -12.49 8.92
C ARG A 41 0.67 -11.39 9.13
N ASN A 42 0.88 -10.21 8.56
CA ASN A 42 -0.07 -9.11 8.64
C ASN A 42 -1.37 -9.42 7.92
N TRP A 43 -1.30 -10.07 6.76
CA TRP A 43 -2.48 -10.50 6.00
C TRP A 43 -3.35 -11.48 6.77
N THR A 44 -2.72 -12.40 7.50
CA THR A 44 -3.42 -13.46 8.23
C THR A 44 -3.81 -13.07 9.64
N ALA A 45 -3.37 -11.90 10.12
CA ALA A 45 -3.72 -11.43 11.45
C ALA A 45 -5.23 -11.24 11.62
N ALA A 46 -5.72 -11.41 12.84
CA ALA A 46 -7.14 -11.28 13.15
C ALA A 46 -7.65 -9.84 12.99
N GLU A 47 -6.79 -8.84 13.15
CA GLU A 47 -7.10 -7.43 12.96
C GLU A 47 -5.87 -6.65 12.55
N PRO A 48 -6.00 -5.44 11.96
CA PRO A 48 -4.86 -4.59 11.65
C PRO A 48 -4.11 -4.17 12.90
N GLY A 49 -2.78 -4.16 12.81
CA GLY A 49 -1.89 -3.55 13.80
C GLY A 49 -1.18 -2.35 13.19
N TRP A 50 -1.21 -1.22 13.89
CA TRP A 50 -0.70 0.04 13.40
C TRP A 50 0.70 0.34 13.90
N GLY A 51 1.57 0.75 12.98
CA GLY A 51 2.92 1.18 13.30
C GLY A 51 3.85 0.07 13.76
N VAL A 52 5.01 0.47 14.25
CA VAL A 52 6.07 -0.46 14.69
C VAL A 52 5.63 -1.27 15.89
N TRP A 53 4.82 -0.67 16.77
CA TRP A 53 4.32 -1.32 17.99
C TRP A 53 3.10 -2.18 17.77
N LYS A 54 2.59 -2.26 16.54
CA LYS A 54 1.42 -3.08 16.22
C LYS A 54 0.22 -2.76 17.11
N VAL A 55 -0.08 -1.49 17.29
CA VAL A 55 -1.23 -1.07 18.10
C VAL A 55 -2.51 -1.55 17.44
N PRO A 56 -3.34 -2.37 18.12
CA PRO A 56 -4.54 -2.94 17.51
C PRO A 56 -5.54 -1.89 17.05
N GLU A 57 -6.19 -2.13 15.94
CA GLU A 57 -7.28 -1.27 15.44
C GLU A 57 -8.39 -1.12 16.47
N ALA A 58 -8.67 -2.17 17.24
CA ALA A 58 -9.67 -2.13 18.31
C ALA A 58 -9.40 -1.03 19.33
N GLN A 59 -8.14 -0.66 19.56
CA GLN A 59 -7.76 0.42 20.47
C GLN A 59 -7.82 1.80 19.82
N LEU A 60 -7.41 1.90 18.55
CA LEU A 60 -7.31 3.17 17.86
C LEU A 60 -8.59 3.62 17.19
N GLY A 61 -9.36 2.69 16.65
CA GLY A 61 -10.62 3.00 15.97
C GLY A 61 -10.45 3.92 14.77
N ILE A 62 -9.36 3.74 14.00
CA ILE A 62 -9.04 4.58 12.84
C ILE A 62 -9.97 4.25 11.67
N LEU A 63 -10.27 2.96 11.48
CA LEU A 63 -11.08 2.52 10.35
C LEU A 63 -12.57 2.53 10.71
N PRO A 64 -13.43 2.99 9.80
CA PRO A 64 -14.86 2.80 9.97
C PRO A 64 -15.21 1.31 10.06
N PRO A 65 -16.21 0.91 10.88
CA PRO A 65 -16.56 -0.49 11.03
C PRO A 65 -17.18 -1.10 9.77
N ASP A 66 -17.88 -0.30 8.97
CA ASP A 66 -18.49 -0.74 7.72
C ASP A 66 -18.00 0.14 6.58
N LEU A 67 -17.40 -0.50 5.58
CA LEU A 67 -16.85 0.14 4.41
C LEU A 67 -17.53 -0.34 3.12
N ALA A 68 -18.69 -0.97 3.23
CA ALA A 68 -19.42 -1.51 2.09
C ALA A 68 -19.65 -0.42 1.03
N GLY A 69 -19.24 -0.72 -0.22
CA GLY A 69 -19.37 0.20 -1.34
C GLY A 69 -18.41 1.38 -1.35
N THR A 70 -17.48 1.44 -0.43
CA THR A 70 -16.47 2.51 -0.34
C THR A 70 -15.27 2.17 -1.23
N ASP A 71 -14.81 3.16 -1.99
CA ASP A 71 -13.53 3.07 -2.70
C ASP A 71 -12.41 3.58 -1.79
N SER A 72 -11.27 2.90 -1.80
CA SER A 72 -10.12 3.30 -1.01
C SER A 72 -8.83 3.22 -1.82
N LEU A 73 -7.88 4.06 -1.46
CA LEU A 73 -6.56 4.11 -2.07
C LEU A 73 -5.51 4.09 -0.98
N GLU A 74 -4.61 3.13 -1.06
CA GLU A 74 -3.46 3.02 -0.16
C GLU A 74 -2.19 3.40 -0.91
N LEU A 75 -1.58 4.50 -0.52
CA LEU A 75 -0.32 4.98 -1.10
C LEU A 75 0.88 4.33 -0.40
N GLY A 76 1.86 3.87 -1.16
CA GLY A 76 3.00 3.15 -0.60
C GLY A 76 2.57 1.84 0.04
N CYS A 77 1.73 1.08 -0.63
CA CYS A 77 1.01 -0.04 -0.02
C CYS A 77 1.90 -1.21 0.41
N GLY A 78 3.12 -1.34 -0.13
CA GLY A 78 3.96 -2.50 0.15
C GLY A 78 3.22 -3.80 -0.14
N THR A 79 3.06 -4.65 0.89
CA THR A 79 2.32 -5.90 0.77
C THR A 79 0.79 -5.73 0.77
N ALA A 80 0.32 -4.49 0.86
CA ALA A 80 -1.10 -4.12 0.80
C ALA A 80 -1.98 -4.79 1.87
N TYR A 81 -1.44 -5.09 3.06
CA TYR A 81 -2.24 -5.77 4.07
C TYR A 81 -3.36 -4.88 4.65
N ILE A 82 -3.17 -3.57 4.70
CA ILE A 82 -4.24 -2.65 5.10
C ILE A 82 -5.37 -2.67 4.07
N SER A 83 -5.04 -2.63 2.78
CA SER A 83 -6.04 -2.77 1.72
C SER A 83 -6.81 -4.10 1.83
N ALA A 84 -6.13 -5.19 2.19
CA ALA A 84 -6.79 -6.47 2.44
C ALA A 84 -7.81 -6.37 3.58
N TRP A 85 -7.47 -5.67 4.65
CA TRP A 85 -8.40 -5.45 5.78
C TRP A 85 -9.58 -4.58 5.39
N LEU A 86 -9.35 -3.54 4.58
CA LEU A 86 -10.44 -2.71 4.06
C LEU A 86 -11.38 -3.54 3.17
N ALA A 87 -10.83 -4.42 2.34
CA ALA A 87 -11.62 -5.32 1.50
C ALA A 87 -12.50 -6.27 2.34
N ARG A 88 -11.98 -6.78 3.44
CA ARG A 88 -12.76 -7.61 4.37
C ARG A 88 -13.93 -6.88 5.01
N ARG A 89 -13.86 -5.54 5.07
CA ARG A 89 -14.94 -4.68 5.54
C ARG A 89 -15.84 -4.18 4.41
N GLY A 90 -15.65 -4.69 3.21
CA GLY A 90 -16.51 -4.40 2.06
C GLY A 90 -16.05 -3.27 1.15
N ALA A 91 -14.87 -2.70 1.38
CA ALA A 91 -14.31 -1.67 0.51
C ALA A 91 -13.79 -2.26 -0.80
N ARG A 92 -13.63 -1.40 -1.79
CA ARG A 92 -12.96 -1.69 -3.05
C ARG A 92 -11.60 -0.99 -3.03
N PRO A 93 -10.55 -1.61 -2.51
CA PRO A 93 -9.27 -0.97 -2.36
C PRO A 93 -8.42 -1.04 -3.62
N VAL A 94 -7.60 -0.02 -3.79
CA VAL A 94 -6.49 0.00 -4.74
C VAL A 94 -5.22 0.31 -3.96
N GLY A 95 -4.20 -0.52 -4.12
CA GLY A 95 -2.88 -0.27 -3.56
C GLY A 95 -1.94 0.26 -4.63
N LEU A 96 -1.17 1.27 -4.29
CA LEU A 96 -0.19 1.88 -5.16
C LEU A 96 1.17 1.89 -4.48
N ASP A 97 2.18 1.38 -5.16
CA ASP A 97 3.55 1.39 -4.66
C ASP A 97 4.55 1.74 -5.77
N ASN A 98 5.67 2.32 -5.38
CA ASN A 98 6.75 2.61 -6.31
C ASN A 98 7.56 1.35 -6.68
N SER A 99 7.57 0.36 -5.81
CA SER A 99 8.22 -0.93 -6.08
C SER A 99 7.35 -1.77 -7.01
N ALA A 100 8.00 -2.40 -7.99
CA ALA A 100 7.35 -3.35 -8.90
C ALA A 100 7.53 -4.81 -8.45
N ALA A 101 8.31 -5.02 -7.40
CA ALA A 101 8.61 -6.35 -6.88
C ALA A 101 7.53 -6.86 -5.92
#